data_6fa0f54201b24c69916abebe48e3bfa1
#
_entry.id   6fa0f54201b24c69916abebe48e3bfa1
#
_cell.length_a   1.000
_cell.length_b   1.000
_cell.length_c   1.000
_cell.angle_alpha   90.00
_cell.angle_beta   90.00
_cell.angle_gamma   90.00
#
_symmetry.space_group_name_H-M   'P 1'
#
loop_
_entity.id
_entity.type
_entity.pdbx_description
1 polymer ?
#
loop_
_entity_poly.entity_id
_entity_poly.type
_entity_poly.pdbx_seq_one_letter_code
_entity_poly.pdbx_strand_id
1 'polypeptide(L)'
;MKKILITGMSGTGKSAVIGELGFRGFDAIDTDSDDWSEWKDVPVFGDASGTAVEPDWVWRENRIARLLGDHFPEPLFVSGCKSNQGKFYPQFDRVVLLSASTDVILDRIQRRTTNSWGKSEQERALILEQIETVEPLLRVTSDIEIDTGVTTLEEVVDALIALAGDDTRL
;
A
#
# COMPACT_ATOMS: atom_id res chain seq x y z
N MET A 1 -19.48 -4.01 -7.29
CA MET A 1 -18.14 -3.70 -7.77
C MET A 1 -17.17 -3.68 -6.59
N LYS A 2 -16.01 -4.35 -6.71
CA LYS A 2 -15.06 -4.50 -5.60
C LYS A 2 -14.01 -3.40 -5.58
N LYS A 3 -13.65 -2.97 -4.39
CA LYS A 3 -12.56 -2.03 -4.10
C LYS A 3 -11.49 -2.80 -3.33
N ILE A 4 -10.30 -2.88 -3.89
CA ILE A 4 -9.18 -3.64 -3.32
C ILE A 4 -8.07 -2.69 -2.95
N LEU A 5 -7.67 -2.72 -1.68
CA LEU A 5 -6.47 -2.04 -1.20
C LEU A 5 -5.26 -2.98 -1.36
N ILE A 6 -4.21 -2.47 -1.98
CA ILE A 6 -2.91 -3.12 -2.10
C ILE A 6 -1.93 -2.37 -1.22
N THR A 7 -1.54 -2.97 -0.11
CA THR A 7 -0.62 -2.35 0.86
C THR A 7 0.68 -3.15 0.97
N GLY A 8 1.66 -2.61 1.67
CA GLY A 8 2.97 -3.24 1.88
C GLY A 8 4.10 -2.23 1.95
N MET A 9 5.26 -2.66 2.43
CA MET A 9 6.43 -1.82 2.60
C MET A 9 6.97 -1.28 1.27
N SER A 10 7.83 -0.28 1.34
CA SER A 10 8.56 0.21 0.17
C SER A 10 9.37 -0.93 -0.45
N GLY A 11 9.37 -1.07 -1.78
CA GLY A 11 10.11 -2.12 -2.48
C GLY A 11 9.36 -3.45 -2.66
N THR A 12 8.13 -3.58 -2.16
CA THR A 12 7.33 -4.81 -2.35
C THR A 12 6.64 -4.90 -3.71
N GLY A 13 6.77 -3.89 -4.58
CA GLY A 13 6.28 -3.96 -5.96
C GLY A 13 4.91 -3.33 -6.22
N LYS A 14 4.31 -2.60 -5.26
CA LYS A 14 2.98 -1.98 -5.40
C LYS A 14 2.80 -1.18 -6.70
N SER A 15 3.74 -0.26 -7.00
CA SER A 15 3.63 0.60 -8.20
C SER A 15 3.71 -0.20 -9.50
N ALA A 16 4.50 -1.28 -9.54
CA ALA A 16 4.55 -2.17 -10.71
C ALA A 16 3.21 -2.90 -10.90
N VAL A 17 2.61 -3.39 -9.83
CA VAL A 17 1.30 -4.05 -9.83
C VAL A 17 0.21 -3.10 -10.31
N ILE A 18 0.18 -1.86 -9.78
CA ILE A 18 -0.78 -0.83 -10.22
C ILE A 18 -0.60 -0.48 -11.69
N GLY A 19 0.65 -0.35 -12.15
CA GLY A 19 0.94 -0.08 -13.57
C GLY A 19 0.43 -1.20 -14.49
N GLU A 20 0.64 -2.46 -14.11
CA GLU A 20 0.18 -3.62 -14.88
C GLU A 20 -1.36 -3.75 -14.87
N LEU A 21 -2.00 -3.52 -13.71
CA LEU A 21 -3.47 -3.49 -13.63
C LEU A 21 -4.06 -2.41 -14.55
N GLY A 22 -3.48 -1.20 -14.54
CA GLY A 22 -3.89 -0.11 -15.43
C GLY A 22 -3.66 -0.46 -16.92
N PHE A 23 -2.54 -1.11 -17.25
CA PHE A 23 -2.28 -1.60 -18.61
C PHE A 23 -3.31 -2.62 -19.09
N ARG A 24 -3.82 -3.45 -18.17
CA ARG A 24 -4.91 -4.42 -18.44
C ARG A 24 -6.31 -3.79 -18.45
N GLY A 25 -6.43 -2.47 -18.26
CA GLY A 25 -7.68 -1.72 -18.38
C GLY A 25 -8.51 -1.58 -17.12
N PHE A 26 -7.94 -1.90 -15.95
CA PHE A 26 -8.60 -1.71 -14.67
C PHE A 26 -8.37 -0.28 -14.11
N ASP A 27 -9.31 0.20 -13.30
CA ASP A 27 -9.13 1.41 -12.51
C ASP A 27 -8.12 1.13 -11.39
N ALA A 28 -6.89 1.61 -11.57
CA ALA A 28 -5.75 1.33 -10.69
C ALA A 28 -5.03 2.63 -10.33
N ILE A 29 -4.97 2.94 -9.02
CA ILE A 29 -4.48 4.22 -8.51
C ILE A 29 -3.34 4.00 -7.52
N ASP A 30 -2.17 4.56 -7.84
CA ASP A 30 -1.07 4.71 -6.89
C ASP A 30 -1.26 5.99 -6.09
N THR A 31 -1.43 5.86 -4.77
CA THR A 31 -1.68 7.01 -3.90
C THR A 31 -0.41 7.64 -3.35
N ASP A 32 0.76 7.23 -3.83
CA ASP A 32 2.05 7.78 -3.37
C ASP A 32 2.46 9.02 -4.17
N SER A 33 1.53 9.96 -4.32
CA SER A 33 1.73 11.24 -5.00
C SER A 33 1.02 12.38 -4.25
N ASP A 34 1.41 13.63 -4.55
CA ASP A 34 0.81 14.85 -3.98
C ASP A 34 -0.68 14.99 -4.27
N ASP A 35 -1.18 14.30 -5.29
CA ASP A 35 -2.61 14.28 -5.56
C ASP A 35 -3.42 13.56 -4.50
N TRP A 36 -2.86 12.51 -3.92
CA TRP A 36 -3.55 11.62 -2.98
C TRP A 36 -3.02 11.72 -1.56
N SER A 37 -1.81 12.21 -1.37
CA SER A 37 -1.13 12.26 -0.08
C SER A 37 -0.62 13.67 0.22
N GLU A 38 -0.40 13.97 1.50
CA GLU A 38 0.11 15.25 2.00
C GLU A 38 0.91 15.06 3.29
N TRP A 39 1.83 15.96 3.55
CA TRP A 39 2.49 16.05 4.84
C TRP A 39 1.53 16.63 5.87
N LYS A 40 1.38 15.96 7.00
CA LYS A 40 0.52 16.37 8.10
C LYS A 40 1.12 15.92 9.42
N ASP A 41 1.03 16.77 10.44
CA ASP A 41 1.38 16.37 11.80
C ASP A 41 0.37 15.34 12.33
N VAL A 42 0.87 14.19 12.74
CA VAL A 42 0.08 13.10 13.31
C VAL A 42 0.53 12.83 14.74
N PRO A 43 -0.33 12.32 15.62
CA PRO A 43 0.07 11.91 16.96
C PRO A 43 1.15 10.83 16.93
N VAL A 44 2.18 10.99 17.75
CA VAL A 44 3.25 9.99 17.90
C VAL A 44 2.68 8.73 18.53
N PHE A 45 2.88 7.60 17.87
CA PHE A 45 2.40 6.32 18.40
C PHE A 45 3.15 5.96 19.69
N GLY A 46 2.39 5.65 20.74
CA GLY A 46 2.95 5.29 22.05
C GLY A 46 3.34 6.49 22.95
N ASP A 47 3.08 7.72 22.52
CA ASP A 47 3.24 8.88 23.41
C ASP A 47 2.18 8.86 24.53
N ALA A 48 2.66 8.59 25.76
CA ALA A 48 1.80 8.54 26.95
C ALA A 48 1.18 9.89 27.31
N SER A 49 1.76 11.02 26.87
CA SER A 49 1.21 12.36 27.10
C SER A 49 0.06 12.69 26.14
N GLY A 50 0.01 12.03 24.99
CA GLY A 50 -0.96 12.28 23.93
C GLY A 50 -0.82 13.65 23.24
N THR A 51 0.30 14.34 23.46
CA THR A 51 0.52 15.71 22.96
C THR A 51 1.63 15.80 21.91
N ALA A 52 2.51 14.79 21.83
CA ALA A 52 3.57 14.78 20.84
C ALA A 52 2.99 14.49 19.44
N VAL A 53 3.46 15.27 18.47
CA VAL A 53 3.12 15.10 17.05
C VAL A 53 4.41 15.04 16.23
N GLU A 54 4.35 14.33 15.10
CA GLU A 54 5.42 14.25 14.13
C GLU A 54 4.87 14.37 12.70
N PRO A 55 5.65 14.92 11.74
CA PRO A 55 5.21 15.00 10.37
C PRO A 55 5.19 13.61 9.73
N ASP A 56 4.08 13.26 9.10
CA ASP A 56 3.90 12.02 8.37
C ASP A 56 3.27 12.26 6.99
N TRP A 57 3.59 11.40 6.04
CA TRP A 57 3.07 11.43 4.68
C TRP A 57 1.81 10.59 4.59
N VAL A 58 0.66 11.23 4.81
CA VAL A 58 -0.65 10.58 4.96
C VAL A 58 -1.57 10.80 3.77
N TRP A 59 -2.58 9.97 3.63
CA TRP A 59 -3.64 10.19 2.65
C TRP A 59 -4.41 11.49 2.90
N ARG A 60 -4.73 12.21 1.81
CA ARG A 60 -5.72 13.28 1.80
C ARG A 60 -7.12 12.68 1.99
N GLU A 61 -7.58 12.64 3.23
CA GLU A 61 -8.77 11.88 3.65
C GLU A 61 -10.01 12.21 2.82
N ASN A 62 -10.23 13.49 2.49
CA ASN A 62 -11.35 13.92 1.66
C ASN A 62 -11.27 13.43 0.21
N ARG A 63 -10.07 13.32 -0.36
CA ARG A 63 -9.87 12.78 -1.72
C ARG A 63 -10.08 11.28 -1.75
N ILE A 64 -9.53 10.55 -0.79
CA ILE A 64 -9.71 9.10 -0.66
C ILE A 64 -11.18 8.78 -0.40
N ALA A 65 -11.85 9.49 0.51
CA ALA A 65 -13.28 9.29 0.76
C ALA A 65 -14.14 9.50 -0.49
N ARG A 66 -13.83 10.52 -1.31
CA ARG A 66 -14.52 10.75 -2.59
C ARG A 66 -14.25 9.62 -3.56
N LEU A 67 -12.97 9.24 -3.77
CA LEU A 67 -12.61 8.12 -4.63
C LEU A 67 -13.36 6.85 -4.27
N LEU A 68 -13.36 6.50 -2.98
CA LEU A 68 -14.06 5.30 -2.50
C LEU A 68 -15.58 5.43 -2.50
N GLY A 69 -16.13 6.65 -2.54
CA GLY A 69 -17.56 6.92 -2.70
C GLY A 69 -18.03 6.88 -4.16
N ASP A 70 -17.13 7.04 -5.13
CA ASP A 70 -17.46 7.05 -6.55
C ASP A 70 -17.85 5.67 -7.06
N HIS A 71 -18.57 5.67 -8.18
CA HIS A 71 -19.03 4.46 -8.86
C HIS A 71 -18.12 4.15 -10.06
N PHE A 72 -17.54 2.97 -10.06
CA PHE A 72 -16.67 2.51 -11.13
C PHE A 72 -17.33 1.36 -11.89
N PRO A 73 -17.23 1.28 -13.24
CA PRO A 73 -17.75 0.16 -14.02
C PRO A 73 -16.99 -1.13 -13.75
N GLU A 74 -15.69 -1.06 -13.54
CA GLU A 74 -14.77 -2.16 -13.25
C GLU A 74 -14.26 -2.11 -11.80
N PRO A 75 -13.65 -3.18 -11.27
CA PRO A 75 -13.03 -3.17 -9.96
C PRO A 75 -11.99 -2.05 -9.82
N LEU A 76 -12.00 -1.39 -8.66
CA LEU A 76 -11.02 -0.36 -8.30
C LEU A 76 -9.90 -0.96 -7.46
N PHE A 77 -8.67 -0.76 -7.91
CA PHE A 77 -7.45 -1.09 -7.17
C PHE A 77 -6.76 0.18 -6.68
N VAL A 78 -6.49 0.25 -5.39
CA VAL A 78 -5.82 1.40 -4.77
C VAL A 78 -4.56 0.90 -4.07
N SER A 79 -3.40 1.46 -4.37
CA SER A 79 -2.19 1.13 -3.64
C SER A 79 -1.79 2.24 -2.68
N GLY A 80 -1.25 1.84 -1.53
CA GLY A 80 -0.66 2.74 -0.55
C GLY A 80 -0.24 2.03 0.71
N CYS A 81 0.62 2.71 1.47
CA CYS A 81 0.98 2.33 2.83
C CYS A 81 1.10 3.61 3.65
N LYS A 82 0.05 3.99 4.35
CA LYS A 82 -0.07 5.25 5.08
C LYS A 82 -0.61 4.98 6.49
N SER A 83 -0.15 5.74 7.47
CA SER A 83 -0.56 5.56 8.86
C SER A 83 -2.07 5.76 9.07
N ASN A 84 -2.72 6.60 8.26
CA ASN A 84 -4.16 6.85 8.35
C ASN A 84 -5.03 5.93 7.47
N GLN A 85 -4.44 4.96 6.76
CA GLN A 85 -5.20 4.06 5.86
C GLN A 85 -6.24 3.21 6.57
N GLY A 86 -6.01 2.86 7.84
CA GLY A 86 -6.93 2.06 8.64
C GLY A 86 -8.33 2.67 8.78
N LYS A 87 -8.46 4.00 8.68
CA LYS A 87 -9.76 4.69 8.66
C LYS A 87 -10.66 4.28 7.48
N PHE A 88 -10.05 3.80 6.40
CA PHE A 88 -10.72 3.48 5.14
C PHE A 88 -10.92 1.99 4.92
N TYR A 89 -10.36 1.12 5.75
CA TYR A 89 -10.54 -0.34 5.62
C TYR A 89 -12.00 -0.78 5.47
N PRO A 90 -12.97 -0.22 6.21
CA PRO A 90 -14.38 -0.61 6.05
C PRO A 90 -14.99 -0.30 4.68
N GLN A 91 -14.32 0.53 3.86
CA GLN A 91 -14.77 0.92 2.52
C GLN A 91 -14.12 0.06 1.41
N PHE A 92 -13.14 -0.77 1.76
CA PHE A 92 -12.55 -1.75 0.86
C PHE A 92 -13.20 -3.12 1.06
N ASP A 93 -13.38 -3.85 -0.04
CA ASP A 93 -13.89 -5.23 0.00
C ASP A 93 -12.80 -6.22 0.37
N ARG A 94 -11.54 -5.90 0.05
CA ARG A 94 -10.36 -6.68 0.42
C ARG A 94 -9.15 -5.77 0.66
N VAL A 95 -8.31 -6.18 1.58
CA VAL A 95 -6.98 -5.62 1.84
C VAL A 95 -5.94 -6.69 1.55
N VAL A 96 -5.06 -6.43 0.59
CA VAL A 96 -4.01 -7.35 0.16
C VAL A 96 -2.66 -6.79 0.55
N LEU A 97 -1.91 -7.53 1.36
CA LEU A 97 -0.52 -7.22 1.69
C LEU A 97 0.41 -7.80 0.62
N LEU A 98 1.20 -6.95 0.00
CA LEU A 98 2.38 -7.39 -0.75
C LEU A 98 3.58 -7.40 0.19
N SER A 99 4.23 -8.53 0.33
CA SER A 99 5.44 -8.71 1.11
C SER A 99 6.61 -9.20 0.25
N ALA A 100 7.80 -9.12 0.78
CA ALA A 100 8.99 -9.79 0.27
C ALA A 100 10.03 -9.86 1.39
N SER A 101 11.04 -10.73 1.24
CA SER A 101 12.15 -10.76 2.18
C SER A 101 12.90 -9.42 2.20
N THR A 102 13.50 -9.09 3.34
CA THR A 102 14.28 -7.86 3.53
C THR A 102 15.36 -7.70 2.44
N ASP A 103 16.06 -8.77 2.10
CA ASP A 103 17.11 -8.75 1.07
C ASP A 103 16.55 -8.38 -0.31
N VAL A 104 15.38 -8.95 -0.68
CA VAL A 104 14.69 -8.64 -1.93
C VAL A 104 14.24 -7.18 -1.95
N ILE A 105 13.69 -6.68 -0.85
CA ILE A 105 13.26 -5.29 -0.71
C ILE A 105 14.45 -4.34 -0.90
N LEU A 106 15.55 -4.57 -0.18
CA LEU A 106 16.73 -3.72 -0.25
C LEU A 106 17.38 -3.75 -1.65
N ASP A 107 17.49 -4.91 -2.29
CA ASP A 107 18.00 -5.04 -3.66
C ASP A 107 17.14 -4.25 -4.65
N ARG A 108 15.83 -4.39 -4.60
CA ARG A 108 14.89 -3.65 -5.45
C ARG A 108 14.99 -2.13 -5.26
N ILE A 109 15.05 -1.67 -4.01
CA ILE A 109 15.21 -0.25 -3.68
C ILE A 109 16.52 0.29 -4.25
N GLN A 110 17.61 -0.47 -4.14
CA GLN A 110 18.90 -0.05 -4.65
C GLN A 110 18.92 0.05 -6.17
N ARG A 111 18.28 -0.87 -6.87
CA ARG A 111 18.27 -0.93 -8.35
C ARG A 111 17.26 -0.01 -9.01
N ARG A 112 16.14 0.31 -8.34
CA ARG A 112 15.11 1.15 -8.96
C ARG A 112 15.61 2.55 -9.27
N THR A 113 15.15 3.12 -10.39
CA THR A 113 15.49 4.49 -10.83
C THR A 113 14.31 5.46 -10.75
N THR A 114 13.10 4.94 -10.58
CA THR A 114 11.85 5.71 -10.57
C THR A 114 11.58 6.44 -9.25
N ASN A 115 12.23 6.03 -8.16
CA ASN A 115 12.07 6.61 -6.84
C ASN A 115 13.42 6.57 -6.11
N SER A 116 13.86 7.72 -5.58
CA SER A 116 15.14 7.85 -4.87
C SER A 116 15.08 7.46 -3.40
N TRP A 117 13.90 7.28 -2.81
CA TRP A 117 13.73 6.90 -1.41
C TRP A 117 14.40 5.56 -1.08
N GLY A 118 15.12 5.50 0.03
CA GLY A 118 15.84 4.31 0.49
C GLY A 118 17.26 4.17 -0.07
N LYS A 119 17.77 5.19 -0.79
CA LYS A 119 19.14 5.18 -1.33
C LYS A 119 20.17 5.52 -0.25
N SER A 120 19.86 6.39 0.68
CA SER A 120 20.74 6.75 1.78
C SER A 120 20.74 5.68 2.87
N GLU A 121 21.79 5.66 3.71
CA GLU A 121 21.91 4.75 4.84
C GLU A 121 20.80 4.99 5.87
N GLN A 122 20.47 6.27 6.12
CA GLN A 122 19.43 6.68 7.06
C GLN A 122 18.04 6.21 6.59
N GLU A 123 17.71 6.39 5.31
CA GLU A 123 16.45 5.92 4.74
C GLU A 123 16.35 4.39 4.76
N ARG A 124 17.44 3.68 4.50
CA ARG A 124 17.49 2.21 4.63
C ARG A 124 17.26 1.74 6.04
N ALA A 125 17.87 2.40 7.04
CA ALA A 125 17.64 2.08 8.44
C ALA A 125 16.17 2.26 8.82
N LEU A 126 15.53 3.33 8.35
CA LEU A 126 14.09 3.58 8.56
C LEU A 126 13.22 2.50 7.90
N ILE A 127 13.58 2.07 6.68
CA ILE A 127 12.86 1.00 5.98
C ILE A 127 12.96 -0.32 6.77
N LEU A 128 14.14 -0.65 7.29
CA LEU A 128 14.33 -1.84 8.12
C LEU A 128 13.49 -1.78 9.40
N GLU A 129 13.50 -0.64 10.09
CA GLU A 129 12.65 -0.42 11.27
C GLU A 129 11.17 -0.60 10.93
N GLN A 130 10.71 -0.05 9.82
CA GLN A 130 9.32 -0.18 9.39
C GLN A 130 8.94 -1.63 9.01
N ILE A 131 9.84 -2.40 8.43
CA ILE A 131 9.62 -3.83 8.18
C ILE A 131 9.40 -4.57 9.52
N GLU A 132 10.14 -4.20 10.56
CA GLU A 132 10.02 -4.85 11.88
C GLU A 132 8.78 -4.37 12.67
N THR A 133 8.38 -3.11 12.51
CA THR A 133 7.35 -2.49 13.37
C THR A 133 6.00 -2.32 12.67
N VAL A 134 5.98 -2.02 11.38
CA VAL A 134 4.75 -1.70 10.62
C VAL A 134 4.23 -2.90 9.85
N GLU A 135 5.09 -3.69 9.19
CA GLU A 135 4.64 -4.82 8.38
C GLU A 135 3.83 -5.86 9.19
N PRO A 136 4.19 -6.21 10.44
CA PRO A 136 3.35 -7.10 11.26
C PRO A 136 1.94 -6.57 11.49
N LEU A 137 1.77 -5.26 11.62
CA LEU A 137 0.45 -4.62 11.77
C LEU A 137 -0.37 -4.71 10.48
N LEU A 138 0.28 -4.49 9.33
CA LEU A 138 -0.36 -4.67 8.03
C LEU A 138 -0.81 -6.13 7.83
N ARG A 139 0.01 -7.08 8.22
CA ARG A 139 -0.28 -8.52 8.10
C ARG A 139 -1.51 -8.93 8.89
N VAL A 140 -1.68 -8.39 10.11
CA VAL A 140 -2.86 -8.66 10.96
C VAL A 140 -4.14 -8.05 10.38
N THR A 141 -4.03 -6.93 9.65
CA THR A 141 -5.18 -6.20 9.11
C THR A 141 -5.49 -6.52 7.65
N SER A 142 -4.69 -7.36 7.01
CA SER A 142 -4.89 -7.79 5.62
C SER A 142 -5.66 -9.10 5.53
N ASP A 143 -6.51 -9.22 4.52
CA ASP A 143 -7.25 -10.47 4.23
C ASP A 143 -6.35 -11.52 3.59
N ILE A 144 -5.39 -11.08 2.77
CA ILE A 144 -4.50 -11.93 1.97
C ILE A 144 -3.11 -11.33 1.97
N GLU A 145 -2.09 -12.18 2.01
CA GLU A 145 -0.69 -11.82 1.79
C GLU A 145 -0.15 -12.52 0.54
N ILE A 146 0.56 -11.77 -0.29
CA ILE A 146 1.25 -12.28 -1.49
C ILE A 146 2.74 -11.94 -1.37
N ASP A 147 3.59 -12.96 -1.30
CA ASP A 147 5.04 -12.79 -1.32
C ASP A 147 5.52 -12.56 -2.76
N THR A 148 5.84 -11.31 -3.07
CA THR A 148 6.36 -10.90 -4.38
C THR A 148 7.83 -11.25 -4.60
N GLY A 149 8.50 -11.79 -3.60
CA GLY A 149 9.87 -12.31 -3.74
C GLY A 149 9.90 -13.64 -4.49
N VAL A 150 8.79 -14.39 -4.46
CA VAL A 150 8.64 -15.71 -5.10
C VAL A 150 7.51 -15.77 -6.11
N THR A 151 6.62 -14.78 -6.14
CA THR A 151 5.49 -14.68 -7.08
C THR A 151 5.82 -13.63 -8.13
N THR A 152 5.66 -13.96 -9.40
CA THR A 152 5.90 -13.01 -10.50
C THR A 152 4.86 -11.90 -10.55
N LEU A 153 5.19 -10.78 -11.21
CA LEU A 153 4.24 -9.67 -11.38
C LEU A 153 2.93 -10.12 -12.05
N GLU A 154 3.03 -10.97 -13.07
CA GLU A 154 1.87 -11.50 -13.80
C GLU A 154 0.97 -12.33 -12.87
N GLU A 155 1.54 -13.24 -12.10
CA GLU A 155 0.81 -14.07 -11.13
C GLU A 155 0.16 -13.24 -10.02
N VAL A 156 0.83 -12.20 -9.52
CA VAL A 156 0.25 -11.27 -8.52
C VAL A 156 -0.96 -10.57 -9.10
N VAL A 157 -0.85 -10.04 -10.31
CA VAL A 157 -1.95 -9.32 -10.98
C VAL A 157 -3.11 -10.26 -11.30
N ASP A 158 -2.84 -11.46 -11.78
CA ASP A 158 -3.88 -12.48 -12.03
C ASP A 158 -4.62 -12.85 -10.75
N ALA A 159 -3.91 -13.02 -9.64
CA ALA A 159 -4.52 -13.29 -8.34
C ALA A 159 -5.42 -12.13 -7.87
N LEU A 160 -4.99 -10.89 -8.05
CA LEU A 160 -5.79 -9.70 -7.70
C LEU A 160 -7.05 -9.58 -8.56
N ILE A 161 -6.95 -9.85 -9.85
CA ILE A 161 -8.11 -9.83 -10.78
C ILE A 161 -9.09 -10.94 -10.40
N ALA A 162 -8.60 -12.14 -10.11
CA ALA A 162 -9.44 -13.26 -9.66
C ALA A 162 -10.17 -12.91 -8.35
N LEU A 163 -9.46 -12.29 -7.40
CA LEU A 163 -10.02 -11.84 -6.12
C LEU A 163 -11.12 -10.78 -6.32
N ALA A 164 -10.96 -9.90 -7.31
CA ALA A 164 -11.96 -8.91 -7.67
C ALA A 164 -13.21 -9.52 -8.32
N GLY A 165 -13.07 -10.65 -9.03
CA GLY A 165 -14.18 -11.40 -9.65
C GLY A 165 -14.92 -12.34 -8.71
N ASP A 166 -14.33 -12.66 -7.53
CA ASP A 166 -14.92 -13.63 -6.59
C ASP A 166 -15.98 -12.97 -5.69
N ASP A 167 -17.25 -13.38 -5.85
CA ASP A 167 -18.39 -12.86 -5.08
C ASP A 167 -18.51 -13.44 -3.66
N THR A 168 -17.61 -14.32 -3.26
CA THR A 168 -17.63 -14.95 -1.94
C THR A 168 -17.17 -13.95 -0.86
N ARG A 169 -18.12 -13.38 -0.13
CA ARG A 169 -17.84 -12.72 1.17
C ARG A 169 -17.58 -13.81 2.19
N LEU A 170 -16.40 -13.81 2.77
CA LEU A 170 -16.07 -14.62 3.96
C LEU A 170 -16.73 -14.03 5.19
#